data_8e3179f28e86c1757a95e77edb8f6883
#
_entry.id   8e3179f28e86c1757a95e77edb8f6883
#
_cell.length_a   1.000
_cell.length_b   1.000
_cell.length_c   1.000
_cell.angle_alpha   90.00
_cell.angle_beta   90.00
_cell.angle_gamma   90.00
#
_symmetry.space_group_name_H-M   'P 1'
#
loop_
_entity.id
_entity.type
_entity.pdbx_description
1 polymer ?
#
loop_
_entity_poly.entity_id
_entity_poly.type
_entity_poly.pdbx_seq_one_letter_code
_entity_poly.pdbx_strand_id
1 'polypeptide(L)'
;MITFENKIFKIDTRSTSYIFKIADCGKLESIHYGSYVKKQSYDALAMKNTIQLGSCVDYDTSASYSLDNVLLEYSENGKGDFRHSPIELIMPDGTYVTDFIYHSHEISDKAYSSSSLPTAYGKAQTLTVTLADRKYVNLLLKLSYTVFEECDVIVRNAVLVNNCSQSVTINKLMSFSLDLPSTYFDIVTLSGSWIKEAHATRTPVSSGIYVNSSTVGASSNRHNPAFMLLGKRADEQHGSVYGFNLIYSGNHYSAIEGSPAGTTRVMSGINPHCFKWVLSPRESFEAPQAVMTYSAKGINKMAQNMHSFVNNNIVRGMHKG
;
A
#
# COMPACT_ATOMS: atom_id res chain seq x y z
N MET A 1 -10.87 -2.44 14.55
CA MET A 1 -12.26 -1.95 14.25
C MET A 1 -12.21 -0.90 13.16
N ILE A 2 -13.16 -0.93 12.20
CA ILE A 2 -13.23 0.02 11.08
C ILE A 2 -14.40 0.97 11.31
N THR A 3 -14.17 2.27 11.17
CA THR A 3 -15.22 3.32 11.26
C THR A 3 -15.12 4.28 10.08
N PHE A 4 -16.27 4.83 9.69
CA PHE A 4 -16.36 5.88 8.66
C PHE A 4 -17.27 6.99 9.16
N GLU A 5 -16.72 8.18 9.32
CA GLU A 5 -17.43 9.38 9.78
C GLU A 5 -16.85 10.61 9.08
N ASN A 6 -17.69 11.53 8.63
CA ASN A 6 -17.27 12.82 8.03
C ASN A 6 -16.23 12.69 6.91
N LYS A 7 -16.44 11.76 5.97
CA LYS A 7 -15.49 11.43 4.89
C LYS A 7 -14.14 10.86 5.37
N ILE A 8 -13.99 10.46 6.63
CA ILE A 8 -12.76 9.91 7.20
C ILE A 8 -12.98 8.44 7.51
N PHE A 9 -12.08 7.61 6.99
CA PHE A 9 -11.92 6.21 7.36
C PHE A 9 -10.87 6.08 8.46
N LYS A 10 -11.23 5.39 9.53
CA LYS A 10 -10.31 5.02 10.59
C LYS A 10 -10.33 3.52 10.80
N ILE A 11 -9.17 2.92 10.73
CA ILE A 11 -8.93 1.49 10.86
C ILE A 11 -8.03 1.29 12.08
N ASP A 12 -8.58 0.71 13.12
CA ASP A 12 -7.86 0.45 14.37
C ASP A 12 -7.55 -1.02 14.53
N THR A 13 -6.32 -1.31 14.92
CA THR A 13 -5.92 -2.57 15.53
C THR A 13 -5.82 -2.39 17.05
N ARG A 14 -5.21 -3.36 17.76
CA ARG A 14 -5.01 -3.25 19.22
C ARG A 14 -4.14 -2.06 19.61
N SER A 15 -3.08 -1.78 18.85
CA SER A 15 -2.09 -0.74 19.20
C SER A 15 -1.81 0.27 18.08
N THR A 16 -2.45 0.16 16.92
CA THR A 16 -2.21 1.04 15.78
C THR A 16 -3.49 1.65 15.24
N SER A 17 -3.36 2.79 14.57
CA SER A 17 -4.42 3.41 13.76
C SER A 17 -3.92 3.68 12.36
N TYR A 18 -4.77 3.41 11.38
CA TYR A 18 -4.59 3.79 9.97
C TYR A 18 -5.76 4.71 9.59
N ILE A 19 -5.48 5.93 9.19
CA ILE A 19 -6.49 6.97 9.00
C ILE A 19 -6.28 7.63 7.63
N PHE A 20 -7.32 7.74 6.84
CA PHE A 20 -7.34 8.47 5.58
C PHE A 20 -8.70 9.09 5.33
N LYS A 21 -8.78 10.06 4.43
CA LYS A 21 -10.02 10.78 4.12
C LYS A 21 -10.30 10.79 2.62
N ILE A 22 -11.55 11.07 2.29
CA ILE A 22 -11.97 11.46 0.96
C ILE A 22 -11.82 12.97 0.87
N ALA A 23 -10.86 13.44 0.07
CA ALA A 23 -10.69 14.86 -0.23
C ALA A 23 -11.88 15.40 -1.05
N ASP A 24 -12.10 16.71 -1.08
CA ASP A 24 -13.22 17.30 -1.81
C ASP A 24 -13.19 17.04 -3.32
N CYS A 25 -12.00 16.87 -3.88
CA CYS A 25 -11.80 16.46 -5.27
C CYS A 25 -12.07 14.96 -5.53
N GLY A 26 -12.37 14.17 -4.50
CA GLY A 26 -12.63 12.73 -4.59
C GLY A 26 -11.40 11.82 -4.46
N LYS A 27 -10.19 12.37 -4.32
CA LYS A 27 -8.99 11.59 -4.06
C LYS A 27 -8.97 11.07 -2.62
N LEU A 28 -8.27 9.93 -2.40
CA LEU A 28 -8.03 9.41 -1.07
C LEU A 28 -6.71 9.97 -0.53
N GLU A 29 -6.80 10.76 0.53
CA GLU A 29 -5.66 11.41 1.18
C GLU A 29 -5.33 10.72 2.49
N SER A 30 -4.09 10.22 2.62
CA SER A 30 -3.59 9.58 3.84
C SER A 30 -3.36 10.61 4.95
N ILE A 31 -3.74 10.28 6.17
CA ILE A 31 -3.59 11.16 7.34
C ILE A 31 -2.57 10.57 8.32
N HIS A 32 -2.70 9.29 8.65
CA HIS A 32 -1.88 8.67 9.68
C HIS A 32 -1.81 7.15 9.51
N TYR A 33 -0.62 6.60 9.67
CA TYR A 33 -0.39 5.20 9.99
C TYR A 33 0.69 5.08 11.04
N GLY A 34 0.35 4.55 12.21
CA GLY A 34 1.28 4.47 13.33
C GLY A 34 0.60 4.07 14.63
N SER A 35 1.10 4.58 15.76
CA SER A 35 0.50 4.31 17.08
C SER A 35 -0.96 4.69 17.13
N TYR A 36 -1.72 3.98 17.98
CA TYR A 36 -3.14 4.19 18.15
C TYR A 36 -3.47 5.65 18.49
N VAL A 37 -4.44 6.21 17.78
CA VAL A 37 -4.95 7.58 17.93
C VAL A 37 -6.37 7.51 18.48
N LYS A 38 -6.61 8.15 19.63
CA LYS A 38 -7.97 8.31 20.19
C LYS A 38 -8.84 9.13 19.25
N LYS A 39 -10.19 8.95 19.35
CA LYS A 39 -11.14 9.75 18.57
C LYS A 39 -10.99 11.24 18.95
N GLN A 40 -10.66 12.06 17.96
CA GLN A 40 -10.48 13.51 18.06
C GLN A 40 -10.60 14.12 16.65
N SER A 41 -10.41 15.44 16.53
CA SER A 41 -10.23 16.03 15.21
C SER A 41 -8.91 15.53 14.58
N TYR A 42 -8.99 14.87 13.41
CA TYR A 42 -7.82 14.33 12.71
C TYR A 42 -7.12 15.37 11.83
N ASP A 43 -7.69 16.55 11.67
CA ASP A 43 -7.11 17.63 10.84
C ASP A 43 -5.74 18.09 11.36
N ALA A 44 -5.49 17.94 12.66
CA ALA A 44 -4.19 18.25 13.26
C ALA A 44 -3.08 17.27 12.84
N LEU A 45 -3.46 16.04 12.43
CA LEU A 45 -2.54 15.01 11.97
C LEU A 45 -2.31 15.06 10.46
N ALA A 46 -3.24 15.69 9.71
CA ALA A 46 -3.10 15.82 8.26
C ALA A 46 -1.88 16.69 7.93
N MET A 47 -1.08 16.23 6.98
CA MET A 47 0.04 17.02 6.47
C MET A 47 -0.51 18.28 5.80
N LYS A 48 -0.10 19.44 6.31
CA LYS A 48 -0.49 20.74 5.77
C LYS A 48 0.67 21.32 4.97
N ASN A 49 0.80 20.90 3.76
CA ASN A 49 1.77 21.52 2.86
C ASN A 49 1.10 22.69 2.13
N THR A 50 1.35 23.91 2.60
CA THR A 50 0.78 25.15 2.05
C THR A 50 1.69 25.79 1.00
N ILE A 51 2.89 25.25 0.80
CA ILE A 51 3.86 25.81 -0.15
C ILE A 51 3.73 25.02 -1.45
N GLN A 52 3.20 25.65 -2.48
CA GLN A 52 3.32 25.14 -3.83
C GLN A 52 4.78 25.24 -4.24
N LEU A 53 5.38 24.10 -4.56
CA LEU A 53 6.66 24.09 -5.25
C LEU A 53 6.40 24.67 -6.65
N GLY A 54 7.31 25.49 -7.16
CA GLY A 54 7.14 26.15 -8.46
C GLY A 54 6.96 25.22 -9.68
N SER A 55 7.10 23.92 -9.48
CA SER A 55 6.86 22.84 -10.47
C SER A 55 5.54 22.08 -10.26
N CYS A 56 4.74 22.43 -9.25
CA CYS A 56 3.47 21.76 -8.98
C CYS A 56 2.41 22.10 -10.02
N VAL A 57 1.56 21.13 -10.28
CA VAL A 57 0.36 21.26 -11.11
C VAL A 57 -0.85 21.25 -10.19
N ASP A 58 -1.72 22.24 -10.33
CA ASP A 58 -2.99 22.25 -9.63
C ASP A 58 -3.88 21.12 -10.16
N TYR A 59 -4.45 20.36 -9.21
CA TYR A 59 -5.36 19.29 -9.54
C TYR A 59 -6.79 19.82 -9.63
N ASP A 60 -7.44 19.51 -10.71
CA ASP A 60 -8.82 19.90 -10.98
C ASP A 60 -9.04 21.42 -10.94
N THR A 61 -9.62 22.22 -11.10
CA THR A 61 -9.82 23.68 -11.06
C THR A 61 -9.60 24.32 -9.68
N SER A 62 -9.21 23.53 -8.70
CA SER A 62 -8.94 23.99 -7.34
C SER A 62 -7.55 24.64 -7.26
N ALA A 63 -7.46 25.94 -7.42
CA ALA A 63 -6.25 26.69 -7.12
C ALA A 63 -5.76 26.33 -5.72
N SER A 64 -4.51 25.87 -5.61
CA SER A 64 -3.82 25.46 -4.38
C SER A 64 -3.90 23.99 -3.94
N TYR A 65 -4.51 23.05 -4.67
CA TYR A 65 -4.45 21.64 -4.38
C TYR A 65 -3.63 20.90 -5.45
N SER A 66 -2.47 20.38 -5.04
CA SER A 66 -1.60 19.57 -5.90
C SER A 66 -1.42 18.19 -5.32
N LEU A 67 -1.57 17.16 -6.17
CA LEU A 67 -1.39 15.76 -5.74
C LEU A 67 0.04 15.45 -5.30
N ASP A 68 1.05 16.20 -5.79
CA ASP A 68 2.45 16.04 -5.39
C ASP A 68 2.74 16.55 -3.97
N ASN A 69 1.86 17.39 -3.43
CA ASN A 69 2.01 18.02 -2.12
C ASN A 69 1.23 17.31 -0.99
N VAL A 70 0.44 16.30 -1.29
CA VAL A 70 -0.37 15.57 -0.32
C VAL A 70 0.05 14.11 -0.23
N LEU A 71 -0.26 13.45 0.88
CA LEU A 71 -0.06 12.02 1.04
C LEU A 71 -1.26 11.29 0.42
N LEU A 72 -1.02 10.34 -0.48
CA LEU A 72 -2.08 9.63 -1.19
C LEU A 72 -2.14 8.16 -0.79
N GLU A 73 -3.37 7.60 -0.74
CA GLU A 73 -3.59 6.18 -0.50
C GLU A 73 -3.21 5.32 -1.70
N TYR A 74 -3.47 5.82 -2.88
CA TYR A 74 -3.14 5.15 -4.14
C TYR A 74 -3.04 6.20 -5.25
N SER A 75 -1.82 6.43 -5.70
CA SER A 75 -1.48 7.44 -6.69
C SER A 75 -1.59 6.89 -8.11
N GLU A 76 -1.52 7.77 -9.10
CA GLU A 76 -1.62 7.43 -10.51
C GLU A 76 -0.89 8.43 -11.40
N ASN A 77 -0.63 8.03 -12.64
CA ASN A 77 0.09 8.87 -13.59
C ASN A 77 -0.81 9.94 -14.23
N GLY A 78 -0.22 11.08 -14.57
CA GLY A 78 -0.77 12.07 -15.49
C GLY A 78 -1.66 13.14 -14.86
N LYS A 79 -1.69 13.23 -13.52
CA LYS A 79 -2.52 14.20 -12.78
C LYS A 79 -1.73 15.10 -11.82
N GLY A 80 -0.40 15.17 -12.01
CA GLY A 80 0.45 16.08 -11.25
C GLY A 80 1.04 15.49 -9.97
N ASP A 81 0.88 14.19 -9.71
CA ASP A 81 1.74 13.47 -8.77
C ASP A 81 2.92 12.90 -9.55
N PHE A 82 4.14 13.38 -9.29
CA PHE A 82 5.36 12.97 -10.00
C PHE A 82 6.13 11.87 -9.27
N ARG A 83 5.65 11.44 -8.11
CA ARG A 83 6.21 10.31 -7.37
C ARG A 83 5.88 8.99 -8.07
N HIS A 84 6.63 7.94 -7.75
CA HIS A 84 6.47 6.62 -8.33
C HIS A 84 5.04 6.09 -8.18
N SER A 85 4.36 5.82 -9.31
CA SER A 85 2.97 5.39 -9.32
C SER A 85 2.84 3.89 -9.00
N PRO A 86 1.88 3.48 -8.15
CA PRO A 86 1.56 2.07 -7.92
C PRO A 86 0.76 1.42 -9.05
N ILE A 87 0.27 2.19 -10.01
CA ILE A 87 -0.53 1.69 -11.13
C ILE A 87 -0.05 2.29 -12.46
N GLU A 88 0.06 1.45 -13.48
CA GLU A 88 0.35 1.87 -14.85
C GLU A 88 -0.55 1.11 -15.81
N LEU A 89 -1.43 1.83 -16.47
CA LEU A 89 -2.39 1.30 -17.44
C LEU A 89 -2.15 1.91 -18.81
N ILE A 90 -2.38 1.14 -19.86
CA ILE A 90 -2.63 1.68 -21.20
C ILE A 90 -4.14 1.68 -21.39
N MET A 91 -4.70 2.87 -21.48
CA MET A 91 -6.12 3.11 -21.63
C MET A 91 -6.59 2.79 -23.06
N PRO A 92 -7.90 2.65 -23.31
CA PRO A 92 -8.42 2.33 -24.66
C PRO A 92 -8.02 3.34 -25.74
N ASP A 93 -7.75 4.58 -25.38
CA ASP A 93 -7.27 5.63 -26.28
C ASP A 93 -5.75 5.63 -26.47
N GLY A 94 -5.03 4.66 -25.89
CA GLY A 94 -3.57 4.54 -25.95
C GLY A 94 -2.81 5.43 -24.96
N THR A 95 -3.49 6.23 -24.13
CA THR A 95 -2.85 7.06 -23.10
C THR A 95 -2.52 6.26 -21.84
N TYR A 96 -1.61 6.82 -21.00
CA TYR A 96 -1.24 6.29 -19.68
C TYR A 96 -1.88 7.08 -18.54
N VAL A 97 -2.79 7.99 -18.86
CA VAL A 97 -3.43 8.88 -17.88
C VAL A 97 -4.65 8.21 -17.29
N THR A 98 -4.69 8.09 -15.98
CA THR A 98 -5.84 7.64 -15.20
C THR A 98 -6.27 8.71 -14.20
N ASP A 99 -7.52 8.67 -13.76
CA ASP A 99 -8.04 9.62 -12.78
C ASP A 99 -9.10 8.99 -11.89
N PHE A 100 -8.66 8.06 -11.03
CA PHE A 100 -9.53 7.36 -10.10
C PHE A 100 -9.96 8.26 -8.94
N ILE A 101 -11.26 8.41 -8.73
CA ILE A 101 -11.87 9.14 -7.63
C ILE A 101 -12.77 8.22 -6.83
N TYR A 102 -13.02 8.56 -5.58
CA TYR A 102 -13.93 7.82 -4.70
C TYR A 102 -15.31 7.67 -5.35
N HIS A 103 -15.81 6.43 -5.36
CA HIS A 103 -17.15 6.07 -5.84
C HIS A 103 -18.01 5.54 -4.70
N SER A 104 -17.55 4.52 -3.97
CA SER A 104 -18.29 3.89 -2.89
C SER A 104 -17.36 3.12 -1.94
N HIS A 105 -17.91 2.65 -0.83
CA HIS A 105 -17.21 1.73 0.06
C HIS A 105 -18.16 0.72 0.69
N GLU A 106 -17.57 -0.37 1.17
CA GLU A 106 -18.27 -1.42 1.92
C GLU A 106 -17.40 -1.84 3.11
N ILE A 107 -18.03 -2.10 4.26
CA ILE A 107 -17.38 -2.67 5.44
C ILE A 107 -18.03 -4.02 5.72
N SER A 108 -17.21 -5.08 5.81
CA SER A 108 -17.62 -6.45 6.04
C SER A 108 -16.92 -7.02 7.27
N ASP A 109 -17.63 -7.83 8.08
CA ASP A 109 -17.07 -8.55 9.25
C ASP A 109 -16.42 -9.88 8.84
N LYS A 110 -15.82 -9.94 7.65
CA LYS A 110 -15.12 -11.11 7.12
C LYS A 110 -13.77 -10.72 6.57
N ALA A 111 -12.81 -11.65 6.64
CA ALA A 111 -11.55 -11.51 5.91
C ALA A 111 -11.83 -11.50 4.39
N TYR A 112 -11.08 -10.68 3.66
CA TYR A 112 -11.08 -10.72 2.21
C TYR A 112 -10.62 -12.09 1.70
N SER A 113 -11.29 -12.62 0.71
CA SER A 113 -10.94 -13.91 0.10
C SER A 113 -10.82 -13.77 -1.43
N SER A 114 -9.83 -14.42 -2.00
CA SER A 114 -9.65 -14.59 -3.44
C SER A 114 -9.94 -16.03 -3.84
N SER A 115 -10.41 -16.22 -5.07
CA SER A 115 -10.56 -17.55 -5.66
C SER A 115 -9.30 -18.05 -6.36
N SER A 116 -8.34 -17.16 -6.66
CA SER A 116 -7.19 -17.45 -7.51
C SER A 116 -5.82 -17.27 -6.83
N LEU A 117 -5.76 -16.51 -5.74
CA LEU A 117 -4.52 -16.19 -5.02
C LEU A 117 -4.57 -16.65 -3.56
N PRO A 118 -3.41 -16.94 -2.95
CA PRO A 118 -3.34 -17.18 -1.51
C PRO A 118 -3.86 -15.99 -0.71
N THR A 119 -4.67 -16.25 0.32
CA THR A 119 -5.25 -15.21 1.18
C THR A 119 -5.09 -15.54 2.65
N ALA A 120 -4.99 -14.49 3.46
CA ALA A 120 -5.14 -14.59 4.89
C ALA A 120 -6.57 -14.99 5.27
N TYR A 121 -6.72 -15.70 6.38
CA TYR A 121 -8.02 -16.18 6.87
C TYR A 121 -8.19 -15.93 8.37
N GLY A 122 -9.41 -16.11 8.86
CA GLY A 122 -9.74 -15.99 10.28
C GLY A 122 -10.63 -14.80 10.58
N LYS A 123 -10.73 -14.44 11.85
CA LYS A 123 -11.57 -13.33 12.30
C LYS A 123 -10.94 -12.00 11.90
N ALA A 124 -11.65 -11.24 11.08
CA ALA A 124 -11.20 -9.93 10.58
C ALA A 124 -12.38 -9.08 10.14
N GLN A 125 -12.15 -7.78 10.00
CA GLN A 125 -13.02 -6.85 9.28
C GLN A 125 -12.32 -6.41 8.00
N THR A 126 -13.07 -6.19 6.94
CA THR A 126 -12.54 -5.67 5.66
C THR A 126 -13.30 -4.42 5.25
N LEU A 127 -12.56 -3.35 5.02
CA LEU A 127 -13.01 -2.18 4.26
C LEU A 127 -12.62 -2.38 2.80
N THR A 128 -13.56 -2.26 1.89
CA THR A 128 -13.29 -2.17 0.44
C THR A 128 -13.73 -0.80 -0.05
N VAL A 129 -12.80 0.01 -0.52
CA VAL A 129 -13.08 1.29 -1.16
C VAL A 129 -13.03 1.11 -2.66
N THR A 130 -14.10 1.48 -3.35
CA THR A 130 -14.19 1.45 -4.81
C THR A 130 -13.95 2.85 -5.34
N LEU A 131 -13.00 2.98 -6.24
CA LEU A 131 -12.71 4.18 -7.02
C LEU A 131 -13.17 3.95 -8.46
N ALA A 132 -13.64 5.00 -9.15
CA ALA A 132 -13.98 4.96 -10.57
C ALA A 132 -13.12 5.97 -11.33
N ASP A 133 -12.66 5.60 -12.52
CA ASP A 133 -11.94 6.53 -13.39
C ASP A 133 -12.91 7.60 -13.92
N ARG A 134 -12.52 8.88 -13.91
CA ARG A 134 -13.38 9.99 -14.33
C ARG A 134 -13.77 9.94 -15.80
N LYS A 135 -12.91 9.45 -16.67
CA LYS A 135 -13.18 9.33 -18.11
C LYS A 135 -13.85 8.01 -18.45
N TYR A 136 -13.35 6.93 -17.89
CA TYR A 136 -13.86 5.58 -18.08
C TYR A 136 -14.59 5.11 -16.81
N VAL A 137 -15.76 5.69 -16.55
CA VAL A 137 -16.51 5.54 -15.28
C VAL A 137 -16.84 4.10 -14.87
N ASN A 138 -16.79 3.17 -15.81
CA ASN A 138 -16.98 1.74 -15.58
C ASN A 138 -15.65 0.98 -15.36
N LEU A 139 -14.50 1.66 -15.40
CA LEU A 139 -13.22 1.13 -14.94
C LEU A 139 -13.10 1.41 -13.46
N LEU A 140 -13.12 0.35 -12.65
CA LEU A 140 -13.18 0.45 -11.19
C LEU A 140 -11.89 -0.10 -10.59
N LEU A 141 -11.30 0.65 -9.65
CA LEU A 141 -10.21 0.21 -8.81
C LEU A 141 -10.73 -0.02 -7.39
N LYS A 142 -10.66 -1.26 -6.91
CA LYS A 142 -11.08 -1.62 -5.55
C LYS A 142 -9.85 -1.79 -4.67
N LEU A 143 -9.79 -1.04 -3.58
CA LEU A 143 -8.73 -1.11 -2.59
C LEU A 143 -9.28 -1.75 -1.32
N SER A 144 -8.72 -2.87 -0.90
CA SER A 144 -9.17 -3.59 0.30
C SER A 144 -8.18 -3.44 1.45
N TYR A 145 -8.73 -3.31 2.65
CA TYR A 145 -8.03 -3.17 3.93
C TYR A 145 -8.64 -4.20 4.90
N THR A 146 -7.98 -5.35 5.04
CA THR A 146 -8.42 -6.39 5.96
C THR A 146 -7.64 -6.30 7.27
N VAL A 147 -8.35 -6.15 8.38
CA VAL A 147 -7.79 -5.84 9.70
C VAL A 147 -7.79 -7.09 10.57
N PHE A 148 -6.61 -7.53 10.97
CA PHE A 148 -6.40 -8.58 11.95
C PHE A 148 -5.99 -7.92 13.29
N GLU A 149 -6.99 -7.52 14.06
CA GLU A 149 -6.82 -6.69 15.26
C GLU A 149 -5.87 -7.33 16.28
N GLU A 150 -5.99 -8.64 16.51
CA GLU A 150 -5.22 -9.39 17.52
C GLU A 150 -3.72 -9.42 17.23
N CYS A 151 -3.33 -9.32 15.95
CA CYS A 151 -1.94 -9.37 15.51
C CYS A 151 -1.36 -7.99 15.19
N ASP A 152 -2.12 -6.89 15.33
CA ASP A 152 -1.71 -5.55 14.87
C ASP A 152 -1.32 -5.52 13.38
N VAL A 153 -2.09 -6.22 12.53
CA VAL A 153 -1.80 -6.38 11.10
C VAL A 153 -2.95 -5.85 10.25
N ILE A 154 -2.60 -5.15 9.17
CA ILE A 154 -3.51 -4.76 8.10
C ILE A 154 -3.02 -5.43 6.81
N VAL A 155 -3.92 -6.16 6.15
CA VAL A 155 -3.66 -6.77 4.84
C VAL A 155 -4.31 -5.94 3.76
N ARG A 156 -3.55 -5.61 2.73
CA ARG A 156 -3.97 -4.76 1.61
C ARG A 156 -3.94 -5.55 0.30
N ASN A 157 -4.90 -5.30 -0.57
CA ASN A 157 -4.80 -5.68 -1.98
C ASN A 157 -5.58 -4.71 -2.86
N ALA A 158 -5.29 -4.74 -4.15
CA ALA A 158 -5.95 -3.95 -5.17
C ALA A 158 -6.54 -4.87 -6.25
N VAL A 159 -7.74 -4.54 -6.72
CA VAL A 159 -8.42 -5.24 -7.82
C VAL A 159 -8.87 -4.21 -8.86
N LEU A 160 -8.43 -4.39 -10.11
CA LEU A 160 -8.92 -3.60 -11.23
C LEU A 160 -10.05 -4.37 -11.92
N VAL A 161 -11.22 -3.73 -12.07
CA VAL A 161 -12.42 -4.31 -12.71
C VAL A 161 -12.74 -3.50 -13.96
N ASN A 162 -12.74 -4.16 -15.10
CA ASN A 162 -13.05 -3.53 -16.38
C ASN A 162 -14.50 -3.83 -16.80
N ASN A 163 -15.42 -2.95 -16.46
CA ASN A 163 -16.81 -2.98 -16.96
C ASN A 163 -17.03 -2.08 -18.17
N CYS A 164 -15.96 -1.56 -18.79
CA CYS A 164 -16.01 -0.81 -20.04
C CYS A 164 -16.28 -1.75 -21.23
N SER A 165 -16.55 -1.17 -22.40
CA SER A 165 -16.72 -1.90 -23.66
C SER A 165 -15.41 -2.26 -24.36
N GLN A 166 -14.28 -1.70 -23.91
CA GLN A 166 -12.95 -1.86 -24.51
C GLN A 166 -11.97 -2.43 -23.51
N SER A 167 -10.92 -3.10 -24.00
CA SER A 167 -9.85 -3.65 -23.15
C SER A 167 -8.95 -2.56 -22.62
N VAL A 168 -8.40 -2.79 -21.44
CA VAL A 168 -7.35 -1.98 -20.78
C VAL A 168 -6.13 -2.86 -20.60
N THR A 169 -4.92 -2.34 -20.81
CA THR A 169 -3.71 -3.11 -20.54
C THR A 169 -3.08 -2.67 -19.21
N ILE A 170 -2.81 -3.64 -18.36
CA ILE A 170 -2.13 -3.44 -17.08
C ILE A 170 -0.64 -3.69 -17.28
N ASN A 171 0.21 -2.68 -17.06
CA ASN A 171 1.65 -2.82 -16.99
C ASN A 171 2.14 -2.93 -15.55
N LYS A 172 1.42 -2.32 -14.61
CA LYS A 172 1.69 -2.39 -13.17
C LYS A 172 0.40 -2.22 -12.38
N LEU A 173 0.22 -3.07 -11.36
CA LEU A 173 -0.81 -2.92 -10.33
C LEU A 173 -0.22 -3.42 -9.01
N MET A 174 0.18 -2.49 -8.13
CA MET A 174 0.71 -2.84 -6.82
C MET A 174 -0.41 -3.18 -5.86
N SER A 175 -0.13 -4.06 -4.91
CA SER A 175 -1.08 -4.48 -3.87
C SER A 175 -1.47 -3.33 -2.95
N PHE A 176 -0.54 -2.41 -2.70
CA PHE A 176 -0.76 -1.19 -1.91
C PHE A 176 0.20 -0.08 -2.32
N SER A 177 -0.16 1.14 -1.94
CA SER A 177 0.71 2.28 -1.78
C SER A 177 0.51 2.87 -0.39
N LEU A 178 1.56 3.41 0.21
CA LEU A 178 1.55 4.07 1.51
C LEU A 178 2.49 5.26 1.46
N ASP A 179 1.96 6.45 1.68
CA ASP A 179 2.75 7.66 1.83
C ASP A 179 2.95 7.99 3.32
N LEU A 180 4.18 8.25 3.72
CA LEU A 180 4.57 8.65 5.07
C LEU A 180 5.11 10.08 5.07
N PRO A 181 4.81 10.90 6.11
CA PRO A 181 5.14 12.34 6.13
C PRO A 181 6.59 12.64 6.52
N SER A 182 7.51 11.74 6.24
CA SER A 182 8.92 11.89 6.59
C SER A 182 9.81 11.01 5.71
N THR A 183 11.05 11.40 5.49
CA THR A 183 12.13 10.56 4.93
C THR A 183 13.11 10.08 6.01
N TYR A 184 12.83 10.34 7.28
CA TYR A 184 13.73 10.03 8.38
C TYR A 184 13.64 8.56 8.81
N PHE A 185 13.85 7.67 7.82
CA PHE A 185 13.81 6.22 7.97
C PHE A 185 15.10 5.56 7.44
N ASP A 186 15.33 4.32 7.90
CA ASP A 186 16.23 3.36 7.28
C ASP A 186 15.41 2.19 6.72
N ILE A 187 15.74 1.75 5.53
CA ILE A 187 15.21 0.55 4.90
C ILE A 187 16.03 -0.63 5.37
N VAL A 188 15.37 -1.69 5.84
CA VAL A 188 16.03 -2.98 6.10
C VAL A 188 15.46 -4.03 5.17
N THR A 189 16.32 -4.65 4.37
CA THR A 189 15.98 -5.75 3.48
C THR A 189 16.79 -6.99 3.85
N LEU A 190 16.23 -8.16 3.51
CA LEU A 190 16.85 -9.45 3.72
C LEU A 190 17.28 -10.01 2.35
N SER A 191 18.57 -10.13 2.15
CA SER A 191 19.15 -10.66 0.92
C SER A 191 20.02 -11.88 1.21
N GLY A 192 20.38 -12.62 0.17
CA GLY A 192 21.24 -13.77 0.39
C GLY A 192 21.56 -14.56 -0.87
N SER A 193 22.26 -15.65 -0.62
CA SER A 193 22.59 -16.70 -1.59
C SER A 193 22.67 -18.01 -0.84
N TRP A 194 22.94 -19.10 -1.54
CA TRP A 194 23.16 -20.39 -0.89
C TRP A 194 24.22 -20.30 0.23
N ILE A 195 23.87 -20.81 1.42
CA ILE A 195 24.67 -20.73 2.68
C ILE A 195 24.84 -19.30 3.24
N LYS A 196 24.18 -18.31 2.65
CA LYS A 196 24.20 -16.91 3.11
C LYS A 196 22.81 -16.28 3.03
N GLU A 197 21.80 -16.99 3.55
CA GLU A 197 20.40 -16.54 3.51
C GLU A 197 20.12 -15.47 4.57
N ALA A 198 19.14 -14.62 4.29
CA ALA A 198 18.56 -13.63 5.20
C ALA A 198 19.56 -12.63 5.81
N HIS A 199 20.57 -12.22 5.05
CA HIS A 199 21.44 -11.12 5.48
C HIS A 199 20.68 -9.81 5.50
N ALA A 200 20.58 -9.20 6.69
CA ALA A 200 19.97 -7.90 6.86
C ALA A 200 20.91 -6.79 6.37
N THR A 201 20.41 -5.97 5.46
CA THR A 201 21.08 -4.75 4.99
C THR A 201 20.25 -3.55 5.41
N ARG A 202 20.89 -2.57 6.08
CA ARG A 202 20.26 -1.33 6.51
C ARG A 202 20.77 -0.17 5.67
N THR A 203 19.86 0.51 4.96
CA THR A 203 20.17 1.61 4.05
C THR A 203 19.29 2.82 4.37
N PRO A 204 19.82 4.04 4.49
CA PRO A 204 18.98 5.20 4.74
C PRO A 204 18.06 5.49 3.54
N VAL A 205 16.81 5.93 3.82
CA VAL A 205 15.97 6.53 2.80
C VAL A 205 16.63 7.82 2.34
N SER A 206 16.86 7.93 1.04
CA SER A 206 17.41 9.10 0.36
C SER A 206 16.51 9.50 -0.80
N SER A 207 16.76 10.66 -1.41
CA SER A 207 16.06 11.06 -2.63
C SER A 207 16.26 10.02 -3.73
N GLY A 208 15.17 9.58 -4.37
CA GLY A 208 15.17 8.54 -5.37
C GLY A 208 14.46 7.27 -4.89
N ILE A 209 14.56 6.21 -5.68
CA ILE A 209 13.80 4.97 -5.49
C ILE A 209 14.77 3.84 -5.12
N TYR A 210 14.57 3.24 -3.94
CA TYR A 210 15.16 1.96 -3.57
C TYR A 210 14.20 0.83 -4.00
N VAL A 211 14.74 -0.19 -4.68
CA VAL A 211 13.97 -1.34 -5.16
C VAL A 211 14.47 -2.63 -4.54
N ASN A 212 13.56 -3.43 -3.99
CA ASN A 212 13.75 -4.81 -3.59
C ASN A 212 12.85 -5.70 -4.46
N SER A 213 13.43 -6.53 -5.33
CA SER A 213 12.64 -7.28 -6.30
C SER A 213 13.26 -8.62 -6.68
N SER A 214 12.41 -9.54 -7.18
CA SER A 214 12.82 -10.83 -7.75
C SER A 214 12.37 -10.95 -9.19
N THR A 215 13.23 -11.48 -10.05
CA THR A 215 12.96 -11.81 -11.47
C THR A 215 13.30 -13.26 -11.81
N VAL A 216 13.49 -14.11 -10.79
CA VAL A 216 13.92 -15.51 -10.97
C VAL A 216 12.75 -16.49 -11.19
N GLY A 217 11.54 -15.99 -11.35
CA GLY A 217 10.32 -16.81 -11.50
C GLY A 217 9.65 -17.17 -10.19
N ALA A 218 10.26 -16.83 -9.06
CA ALA A 218 9.72 -17.07 -7.71
C ALA A 218 10.18 -16.00 -6.73
N SER A 219 9.50 -15.89 -5.58
CA SER A 219 10.08 -15.28 -4.38
C SER A 219 11.33 -16.06 -3.99
N SER A 220 12.43 -15.38 -3.71
CA SER A 220 13.70 -16.06 -3.52
C SER A 220 14.44 -15.56 -2.28
N ASN A 221 15.40 -16.37 -1.81
CA ASN A 221 16.32 -16.00 -0.75
C ASN A 221 17.35 -14.93 -1.18
N ARG A 222 17.47 -14.65 -2.49
CA ARG A 222 18.31 -13.54 -2.99
C ARG A 222 17.78 -12.20 -2.54
N HIS A 223 16.45 -12.02 -2.67
CA HIS A 223 15.73 -10.82 -2.27
C HIS A 223 14.41 -11.26 -1.65
N ASN A 224 14.36 -11.29 -0.33
CA ASN A 224 13.14 -11.65 0.39
C ASN A 224 12.06 -10.57 0.18
N PRO A 225 10.79 -10.92 -0.07
CA PRO A 225 9.72 -9.94 -0.20
C PRO A 225 9.44 -9.15 1.09
N ALA A 226 9.86 -9.66 2.25
CA ALA A 226 9.76 -8.95 3.50
C ALA A 226 10.83 -7.84 3.61
N PHE A 227 10.41 -6.68 4.07
CA PHE A 227 11.30 -5.55 4.37
C PHE A 227 10.71 -4.70 5.50
N MET A 228 11.52 -3.80 6.04
CA MET A 228 11.14 -2.92 7.13
C MET A 228 11.55 -1.48 6.84
N LEU A 229 10.79 -0.52 7.36
CA LEU A 229 11.22 0.85 7.56
C LEU A 229 11.40 1.12 9.04
N LEU A 230 12.60 1.50 9.43
CA LEU A 230 12.97 1.80 10.80
C LEU A 230 13.13 3.31 10.97
N GLY A 231 12.51 3.89 11.99
CA GLY A 231 12.91 5.22 12.44
C GLY A 231 14.40 5.24 12.78
N LYS A 232 15.09 6.35 12.56
CA LYS A 232 16.57 6.44 12.69
C LYS A 232 17.13 5.96 14.04
N ARG A 233 16.34 6.00 15.09
CA ARG A 233 16.70 5.56 16.45
C ARG A 233 16.04 4.22 16.83
N ALA A 234 15.44 3.53 15.86
CA ALA A 234 14.83 2.24 16.15
C ALA A 234 15.89 1.13 16.24
N ASP A 235 15.72 0.29 17.25
CA ASP A 235 16.50 -0.92 17.53
C ASP A 235 15.56 -2.12 17.74
N GLU A 236 16.05 -3.18 18.34
CA GLU A 236 15.29 -4.40 18.60
C GLU A 236 14.12 -4.19 19.56
N GLN A 237 14.22 -3.23 20.51
CA GLN A 237 13.25 -3.04 21.58
C GLN A 237 12.57 -1.67 21.59
N HIS A 238 13.13 -0.68 20.85
CA HIS A 238 12.66 0.70 20.89
C HIS A 238 12.49 1.29 19.50
N GLY A 239 11.63 2.31 19.43
CA GLY A 239 11.43 3.11 18.23
C GLY A 239 10.39 2.56 17.28
N SER A 240 10.08 3.37 16.27
CA SER A 240 9.04 3.10 15.27
C SER A 240 9.57 2.18 14.18
N VAL A 241 8.84 1.09 13.90
CA VAL A 241 9.17 0.13 12.87
C VAL A 241 7.90 -0.21 12.08
N TYR A 242 7.96 -0.05 10.78
CA TYR A 242 6.94 -0.55 9.84
C TYR A 242 7.48 -1.83 9.21
N GLY A 243 6.71 -2.91 9.29
CA GLY A 243 7.02 -4.18 8.66
C GLY A 243 6.09 -4.45 7.48
N PHE A 244 6.66 -4.94 6.38
CA PHE A 244 5.93 -5.25 5.15
C PHE A 244 6.27 -6.65 4.66
N ASN A 245 5.29 -7.32 4.06
CA ASN A 245 5.46 -8.61 3.40
C ASN A 245 4.42 -8.79 2.29
N LEU A 246 4.59 -9.79 1.43
CA LEU A 246 3.69 -10.11 0.34
C LEU A 246 3.30 -11.59 0.41
N ILE A 247 1.99 -11.88 0.38
CA ILE A 247 1.47 -13.27 0.32
C ILE A 247 1.47 -13.71 -1.14
N TYR A 248 2.67 -13.94 -1.67
CA TYR A 248 2.88 -14.26 -3.06
C TYR A 248 4.23 -14.99 -3.25
N SER A 249 4.24 -16.05 -4.04
CA SER A 249 5.43 -16.85 -4.28
C SER A 249 6.11 -16.58 -5.64
N GLY A 250 5.54 -15.70 -6.47
CA GLY A 250 6.10 -15.32 -7.77
C GLY A 250 7.10 -14.16 -7.70
N ASN A 251 7.42 -13.59 -8.85
CA ASN A 251 8.27 -12.40 -8.95
C ASN A 251 7.62 -11.22 -8.23
N HIS A 252 8.26 -10.74 -7.17
CA HIS A 252 7.80 -9.60 -6.39
C HIS A 252 8.56 -8.31 -6.72
N TYR A 253 7.95 -7.20 -6.40
CA TYR A 253 8.54 -5.87 -6.50
C TYR A 253 8.08 -5.03 -5.31
N SER A 254 9.04 -4.43 -4.62
CA SER A 254 8.79 -3.42 -3.60
C SER A 254 9.65 -2.20 -3.90
N ALA A 255 9.05 -1.03 -3.84
CA ALA A 255 9.73 0.24 -4.05
C ALA A 255 9.52 1.17 -2.87
N ILE A 256 10.59 1.82 -2.46
CA ILE A 256 10.60 2.84 -1.42
C ILE A 256 11.21 4.10 -2.02
N GLU A 257 10.40 5.13 -2.20
CA GLU A 257 10.82 6.41 -2.75
C GLU A 257 10.94 7.47 -1.67
N GLY A 258 12.11 8.09 -1.55
CA GLY A 258 12.28 9.35 -0.83
C GLY A 258 12.01 10.51 -1.76
N SER A 259 10.92 11.24 -1.54
CA SER A 259 10.57 12.43 -2.31
C SER A 259 11.42 13.63 -1.89
N PRO A 260 11.79 14.52 -2.83
CA PRO A 260 12.40 15.82 -2.49
C PRO A 260 11.54 16.69 -1.58
N ALA A 261 10.22 16.46 -1.55
CA ALA A 261 9.28 17.15 -0.66
C ALA A 261 9.32 16.62 0.80
N GLY A 262 10.23 15.68 1.11
CA GLY A 262 10.42 15.16 2.47
C GLY A 262 9.45 14.07 2.88
N THR A 263 8.79 13.40 1.92
CA THR A 263 7.87 12.29 2.15
C THR A 263 8.47 10.97 1.68
N THR A 264 8.01 9.84 2.21
CA THR A 264 8.37 8.51 1.75
C THR A 264 7.15 7.80 1.19
N ARG A 265 7.24 7.31 -0.05
CA ARG A 265 6.24 6.42 -0.65
C ARG A 265 6.74 4.98 -0.61
N VAL A 266 5.89 4.08 -0.15
CA VAL A 266 6.16 2.64 -0.09
C VAL A 266 5.11 1.89 -0.89
N MET A 267 5.53 0.94 -1.72
CA MET A 267 4.60 0.06 -2.44
C MET A 267 5.17 -1.34 -2.57
N SER A 268 4.28 -2.33 -2.73
CA SER A 268 4.67 -3.71 -3.00
C SER A 268 3.60 -4.42 -3.83
N GLY A 269 4.01 -5.39 -4.65
CA GLY A 269 3.13 -6.17 -5.49
C GLY A 269 3.88 -7.09 -6.46
N ILE A 270 3.22 -7.45 -7.56
CA ILE A 270 3.81 -8.22 -8.66
C ILE A 270 4.87 -7.37 -9.35
N ASN A 271 5.99 -8.00 -9.70
CA ASN A 271 7.06 -7.33 -10.43
C ASN A 271 6.59 -6.89 -11.83
N PRO A 272 6.65 -5.58 -12.15
CA PRO A 272 6.23 -5.07 -13.45
C PRO A 272 7.23 -5.40 -14.59
N HIS A 273 8.43 -5.90 -14.26
CA HIS A 273 9.42 -6.26 -15.28
C HIS A 273 8.91 -7.42 -16.15
N CYS A 274 8.84 -7.19 -17.45
CA CYS A 274 8.26 -8.13 -18.44
C CYS A 274 6.80 -8.52 -18.14
N PHE A 275 6.07 -7.72 -17.37
CA PHE A 275 4.67 -7.95 -17.07
C PHE A 275 3.78 -7.11 -17.99
N LYS A 276 2.78 -7.76 -18.58
CA LYS A 276 1.73 -7.13 -19.37
C LYS A 276 0.49 -8.00 -19.31
N TRP A 277 -0.63 -7.43 -18.91
CA TRP A 277 -1.90 -8.13 -18.86
C TRP A 277 -2.98 -7.34 -19.59
N VAL A 278 -3.60 -7.95 -20.60
CA VAL A 278 -4.74 -7.37 -21.30
C VAL A 278 -6.00 -7.75 -20.55
N LEU A 279 -6.66 -6.77 -19.95
CA LEU A 279 -7.90 -6.94 -19.19
C LEU A 279 -9.07 -6.66 -20.11
N SER A 280 -9.77 -7.72 -20.54
CA SER A 280 -10.92 -7.64 -21.44
C SER A 280 -12.14 -7.03 -20.74
N PRO A 281 -13.17 -6.59 -21.49
CA PRO A 281 -14.45 -6.20 -20.93
C PRO A 281 -15.05 -7.28 -20.02
N ARG A 282 -15.57 -6.89 -18.86
CA ARG A 282 -16.16 -7.74 -17.81
C ARG A 282 -15.19 -8.65 -17.07
N GLU A 283 -13.88 -8.45 -17.24
CA GLU A 283 -12.85 -9.13 -16.47
C GLU A 283 -12.37 -8.30 -15.29
N SER A 284 -11.72 -8.96 -14.36
CA SER A 284 -11.01 -8.33 -13.25
C SER A 284 -9.61 -8.91 -13.11
N PHE A 285 -8.68 -8.08 -12.69
CA PHE A 285 -7.33 -8.48 -12.33
C PHE A 285 -7.07 -8.14 -10.86
N GLU A 286 -6.60 -9.13 -10.11
CA GLU A 286 -6.34 -9.03 -8.68
C GLU A 286 -4.84 -9.06 -8.41
N ALA A 287 -4.34 -8.05 -7.67
CA ALA A 287 -3.01 -8.05 -7.09
C ALA A 287 -2.97 -8.95 -5.84
N PRO A 288 -1.84 -9.62 -5.52
CA PRO A 288 -1.71 -10.43 -4.32
C PRO A 288 -1.88 -9.60 -3.04
N GLN A 289 -2.17 -10.28 -1.93
CA GLN A 289 -2.26 -9.61 -0.64
C GLN A 289 -0.89 -9.18 -0.13
N ALA A 290 -0.78 -7.93 0.31
CA ALA A 290 0.37 -7.39 1.02
C ALA A 290 0.04 -7.21 2.49
N VAL A 291 1.00 -7.50 3.35
CA VAL A 291 0.86 -7.45 4.81
C VAL A 291 1.61 -6.26 5.35
N MET A 292 0.96 -5.47 6.21
CA MET A 292 1.56 -4.32 6.87
C MET A 292 1.34 -4.42 8.37
N THR A 293 2.37 -4.10 9.14
CA THR A 293 2.28 -3.93 10.61
C THR A 293 3.14 -2.77 11.06
N TYR A 294 2.79 -2.18 12.19
CA TYR A 294 3.55 -1.11 12.83
C TYR A 294 3.84 -1.48 14.29
N SER A 295 5.01 -1.09 14.77
CA SER A 295 5.39 -1.17 16.17
C SER A 295 6.09 0.12 16.61
N ALA A 296 5.72 0.65 17.76
CA ALA A 296 6.47 1.70 18.45
C ALA A 296 7.52 1.11 19.44
N LYS A 297 7.62 -0.22 19.52
CA LYS A 297 8.46 -0.98 20.47
C LYS A 297 9.51 -1.81 19.74
N GLY A 298 10.13 -1.24 18.71
CA GLY A 298 11.26 -1.84 18.00
C GLY A 298 10.91 -3.03 17.11
N ILE A 299 11.98 -3.65 16.59
CA ILE A 299 11.92 -4.73 15.59
C ILE A 299 11.30 -5.99 16.19
N ASN A 300 11.63 -6.35 17.44
CA ASN A 300 11.13 -7.58 18.06
C ASN A 300 9.61 -7.60 18.17
N LYS A 301 8.99 -6.50 18.55
CA LYS A 301 7.52 -6.43 18.60
C LYS A 301 6.89 -6.49 17.22
N MET A 302 7.49 -5.83 16.24
CA MET A 302 7.05 -5.90 14.84
C MET A 302 7.15 -7.35 14.32
N ALA A 303 8.27 -8.04 14.56
CA ALA A 303 8.45 -9.44 14.19
C ALA A 303 7.44 -10.36 14.87
N GLN A 304 7.16 -10.16 16.16
CA GLN A 304 6.13 -10.93 16.89
C GLN A 304 4.74 -10.75 16.27
N ASN A 305 4.38 -9.54 15.84
CA ASN A 305 3.12 -9.29 15.14
C ASN A 305 3.04 -10.13 13.86
N MET A 306 4.10 -10.10 13.03
CA MET A 306 4.18 -10.89 11.80
C MET A 306 4.15 -12.39 12.07
N HIS A 307 4.91 -12.90 13.05
CA HIS A 307 4.92 -14.33 13.40
C HIS A 307 3.54 -14.79 13.88
N SER A 308 2.89 -14.01 14.74
CA SER A 308 1.52 -14.31 15.23
C SER A 308 0.53 -14.33 14.06
N PHE A 309 0.63 -13.37 13.15
CA PHE A 309 -0.22 -13.30 11.96
C PHE A 309 0.01 -14.52 11.04
N VAL A 310 1.24 -14.86 10.73
CA VAL A 310 1.56 -16.00 9.87
C VAL A 310 1.03 -17.30 10.48
N ASN A 311 1.29 -17.55 11.76
CA ASN A 311 0.82 -18.75 12.44
C ASN A 311 -0.71 -18.85 12.50
N ASN A 312 -1.39 -17.74 12.79
CA ASN A 312 -2.83 -17.78 13.03
C ASN A 312 -3.67 -17.61 11.76
N ASN A 313 -3.14 -16.91 10.75
CA ASN A 313 -3.94 -16.41 9.65
C ASN A 313 -3.43 -16.81 8.25
N ILE A 314 -2.24 -17.44 8.15
CA ILE A 314 -1.67 -17.89 6.87
C ILE A 314 -1.46 -19.40 6.86
N VAL A 315 -0.78 -19.98 7.87
CA VAL A 315 -0.45 -21.41 7.93
C VAL A 315 -1.73 -22.22 8.11
N ARG A 316 -1.90 -23.26 7.28
CA ARG A 316 -3.07 -24.14 7.25
C ARG A 316 -2.64 -25.58 7.47
N GLY A 317 -3.57 -26.42 7.98
CA GLY A 317 -3.39 -27.87 8.09
C GLY A 317 -2.71 -28.33 9.39
N MET A 318 -2.23 -29.60 9.37
CA MET A 318 -1.70 -30.30 10.55
C MET A 318 -0.39 -29.72 11.11
N HIS A 319 0.30 -28.87 10.35
CA HIS A 319 1.56 -28.27 10.76
C HIS A 319 1.39 -26.88 11.40
N LYS A 320 0.16 -26.52 11.75
CA LYS A 320 -0.12 -25.34 12.55
C LYS A 320 0.31 -25.64 13.98
N GLY A 321 1.55 -25.23 14.31
CA GLY A 321 2.12 -25.37 15.64
C GLY A 321 1.62 -24.34 16.65
#